data_0a56aead9f0dbfbf5a6e5babf48ec10f
#
_entry.id   0a56aead9f0dbfbf5a6e5babf48ec10f
#
_cell.length_a   1.000
_cell.length_b   1.000
_cell.length_c   1.000
_cell.angle_alpha   90.00
_cell.angle_beta   90.00
_cell.angle_gamma   90.00
#
_symmetry.space_group_name_H-M   'P 1'
#
loop_
_entity.id
_entity.type
_entity.pdbx_description
1 polymer ?
#
loop_
_entity_poly.entity_id
_entity_poly.type
_entity_poly.pdbx_seq_one_letter_code
_entity_poly.pdbx_strand_id
1 'polypeptide(L)'
;MPTTLRTGAYRFYFYSYDCYEPKHTHVDRDDKMAKFWLEPVVRLSDNHGFNAKELRKIEQIINDNREVLINGWDNFCGGIGSKDYDG
;
A
#
# COMPACT_ATOMS: atom_id res chain seq x y z
N MET A 1 -6.11 -11.65 1.48
CA MET A 1 -5.74 -10.23 1.27
C MET A 1 -4.87 -9.79 2.44
N PRO A 2 -3.56 -9.64 2.19
CA PRO A 2 -2.67 -9.29 3.29
C PRO A 2 -2.91 -7.87 3.80
N THR A 3 -3.11 -7.75 5.11
CA THR A 3 -3.20 -6.46 5.77
C THR A 3 -1.82 -6.14 6.33
N THR A 4 -1.24 -5.02 5.88
CA THR A 4 0.13 -4.65 6.25
C THR A 4 0.17 -3.76 7.48
N LEU A 5 -0.86 -2.93 7.66
CA LEU A 5 -0.87 -1.94 8.73
C LEU A 5 -2.30 -1.53 9.03
N ARG A 6 -2.60 -1.34 10.31
CA ARG A 6 -3.83 -0.71 10.74
C ARG A 6 -3.47 0.45 11.64
N THR A 7 -4.07 1.61 11.37
CA THR A 7 -3.87 2.78 12.22
C THR A 7 -5.16 3.57 12.26
N GLY A 8 -5.74 3.71 13.45
CA GLY A 8 -7.02 4.35 13.61
C GLY A 8 -8.08 3.62 12.80
N ALA A 9 -8.81 4.36 12.00
CA ALA A 9 -9.87 3.80 11.17
C ALA A 9 -9.37 3.31 9.81
N TYR A 10 -8.07 3.44 9.55
CA TYR A 10 -7.51 3.10 8.25
C TYR A 10 -6.90 1.72 8.26
N ARG A 11 -7.16 0.95 7.20
CA ARG A 11 -6.53 -0.34 6.97
C ARG A 11 -5.73 -0.27 5.68
N PHE A 12 -4.44 -0.62 5.76
CA PHE A 12 -3.54 -0.63 4.61
C PHE A 12 -3.27 -2.06 4.21
N TYR A 13 -3.43 -2.37 2.92
CA TYR A 13 -3.34 -3.74 2.45
C TYR A 13 -2.95 -3.75 0.97
N PHE A 14 -2.69 -4.95 0.46
CA PHE A 14 -2.55 -5.17 -0.97
C PHE A 14 -3.09 -6.55 -1.30
N TYR A 15 -3.37 -6.78 -2.56
CA TYR A 15 -3.84 -8.10 -3.03
C TYR A 15 -2.64 -8.92 -3.47
N SER A 16 -2.73 -10.26 -3.37
CA SER A 16 -1.61 -11.11 -3.74
C SER A 16 -1.23 -10.96 -5.22
N TYR A 17 -2.18 -10.69 -6.09
CA TYR A 17 -1.87 -10.49 -7.51
C TYR A 17 -1.22 -9.14 -7.78
N ASP A 18 -1.20 -8.24 -6.79
CA ASP A 18 -0.55 -6.94 -6.95
C ASP A 18 0.96 -7.06 -7.03
N CYS A 19 1.52 -8.21 -6.66
CA CYS A 19 2.98 -8.41 -6.66
C CYS A 19 3.61 -8.23 -8.03
N TYR A 20 2.83 -8.25 -9.09
CA TYR A 20 3.33 -8.05 -10.44
C TYR A 20 3.36 -6.58 -10.85
N GLU A 21 2.95 -5.69 -9.96
CA GLU A 21 2.99 -4.24 -10.19
C GLU A 21 4.07 -3.61 -9.33
N PRO A 22 4.44 -2.35 -9.62
CA PRO A 22 5.30 -1.62 -8.70
C PRO A 22 4.69 -1.55 -7.30
N LYS A 23 5.54 -1.41 -6.30
CA LYS A 23 5.09 -1.45 -4.90
C LYS A 23 4.07 -0.36 -4.63
N HIS A 24 2.97 -0.76 -4.01
CA HIS A 24 1.90 0.17 -3.67
C HIS A 24 1.12 -0.36 -2.47
N THR A 25 0.21 0.45 -1.97
CA THR A 25 -0.69 0.04 -0.91
C THR A 25 -2.09 0.58 -1.22
N HIS A 26 -3.08 -0.23 -0.87
CA HIS A 26 -4.47 0.23 -0.84
C HIS A 26 -4.78 0.66 0.58
N VAL A 27 -5.70 1.60 0.74
CA VAL A 27 -6.14 2.05 2.04
C VAL A 27 -7.65 2.17 2.05
N ASP A 28 -8.26 1.60 3.08
CA ASP A 28 -9.72 1.63 3.28
C ASP A 28 -10.06 2.38 4.54
N ARG A 29 -11.16 3.09 4.51
CA ARG A 29 -11.88 3.57 5.69
C ARG A 29 -13.36 3.58 5.34
N ASP A 30 -14.14 2.75 6.03
CA ASP A 30 -15.57 2.59 5.74
C ASP A 30 -15.76 2.17 4.28
N ASP A 31 -16.52 2.95 3.50
CA ASP A 31 -16.76 2.65 2.08
C ASP A 31 -15.82 3.38 1.14
N LYS A 32 -14.79 4.03 1.69
CA LYS A 32 -13.83 4.80 0.89
C LYS A 32 -12.55 4.00 0.69
N MET A 33 -11.89 4.23 -0.45
CA MET A 33 -10.68 3.51 -0.79
C MET A 33 -9.77 4.38 -1.62
N ALA A 34 -8.45 4.17 -1.46
CA ALA A 34 -7.47 4.83 -2.30
C ALA A 34 -6.30 3.89 -2.53
N LYS A 35 -5.49 4.19 -3.54
CA LYS A 35 -4.28 3.45 -3.87
C LYS A 35 -3.14 4.44 -3.98
N PHE A 36 -2.04 4.14 -3.31
CA PHE A 36 -0.84 4.98 -3.32
C PHE A 36 0.36 4.17 -3.74
N TRP A 37 1.18 4.72 -4.64
CA TRP A 37 2.48 4.15 -4.95
C TRP A 37 3.42 4.38 -3.79
N LEU A 38 4.28 3.40 -3.52
CA LEU A 38 5.27 3.51 -2.45
C LEU A 38 6.63 3.90 -2.96
N GLU A 39 6.90 3.67 -4.24
CA GLU A 39 8.19 3.94 -4.85
C GLU A 39 7.99 4.56 -6.22
N PRO A 40 8.91 5.42 -6.64
CA PRO A 40 10.11 5.91 -5.95
C PRO A 40 9.77 6.88 -4.82
N VAL A 41 8.59 7.50 -4.86
CA VAL A 41 8.07 8.36 -3.81
C VAL A 41 6.60 8.01 -3.59
N VAL A 42 6.11 8.30 -2.40
CA VAL A 42 4.70 8.09 -2.09
C VAL A 42 3.86 9.04 -2.94
N ARG A 43 2.92 8.47 -3.69
CA ARG A 43 2.13 9.26 -4.63
C ARG A 43 0.77 8.60 -4.85
N LEU A 44 -0.27 9.43 -4.87
CA LEU A 44 -1.63 8.95 -5.11
C LEU A 44 -1.75 8.37 -6.51
N SER A 45 -2.30 7.18 -6.60
CA SER A 45 -2.60 6.52 -7.86
C SER A 45 -4.09 6.59 -8.16
N ASP A 46 -4.92 6.34 -7.15
CA ASP A 46 -6.36 6.23 -7.37
C ASP A 46 -7.09 6.62 -6.09
N ASN A 47 -8.29 7.18 -6.22
CA ASN A 47 -9.05 7.63 -5.08
C ASN A 47 -10.54 7.42 -5.33
N HIS A 48 -11.21 6.81 -4.35
CA HIS A 48 -12.64 6.58 -4.37
C HIS A 48 -13.24 7.03 -3.05
N GLY A 49 -13.55 8.32 -2.97
CA GLY A 49 -14.34 8.85 -1.87
C GLY A 49 -13.65 9.73 -0.85
N PHE A 50 -12.33 9.71 -0.76
CA PHE A 50 -11.62 10.57 0.20
C PHE A 50 -11.53 12.00 -0.34
N ASN A 51 -11.66 12.98 0.56
CA ASN A 51 -11.44 14.38 0.18
C ASN A 51 -9.94 14.72 0.27
N ALA A 52 -9.59 15.91 -0.21
CA ALA A 52 -8.17 16.30 -0.29
C ALA A 52 -7.51 16.35 1.08
N LYS A 53 -8.22 16.80 2.10
CA LYS A 53 -7.66 16.87 3.45
C LYS A 53 -7.34 15.48 3.97
N GLU A 54 -8.25 14.54 3.75
CA GLU A 54 -8.06 13.17 4.20
C GLU A 54 -6.95 12.47 3.43
N LEU A 55 -6.86 12.74 2.12
CA LEU A 55 -5.78 12.18 1.31
C LEU A 55 -4.41 12.64 1.81
N ARG A 56 -4.30 13.89 2.23
CA ARG A 56 -3.03 14.39 2.78
C ARG A 56 -2.70 13.70 4.10
N LYS A 57 -3.71 13.45 4.92
CA LYS A 57 -3.52 12.74 6.18
C LYS A 57 -3.05 11.31 5.91
N ILE A 58 -3.69 10.64 4.96
CA ILE A 58 -3.32 9.27 4.59
C ILE A 58 -1.90 9.24 4.05
N GLU A 59 -1.55 10.18 3.19
CA GLU A 59 -0.22 10.25 2.63
C GLU A 59 0.84 10.41 3.72
N GLN A 60 0.53 11.22 4.74
CA GLN A 60 1.45 11.40 5.87
C GLN A 60 1.64 10.08 6.63
N ILE A 61 0.55 9.36 6.86
CA ILE A 61 0.63 8.07 7.54
C ILE A 61 1.50 7.10 6.74
N ILE A 62 1.31 7.08 5.42
CA ILE A 62 2.09 6.21 4.55
C ILE A 62 3.56 6.57 4.60
N ASN A 63 3.89 7.86 4.54
CA ASN A 63 5.28 8.30 4.61
C ASN A 63 5.91 7.93 5.94
N ASP A 64 5.16 8.06 7.03
CA ASP A 64 5.67 7.73 8.36
C ASP A 64 5.91 6.24 8.54
N ASN A 65 5.21 5.42 7.76
CA ASN A 65 5.27 3.96 7.89
C ASN A 65 5.77 3.30 6.61
N ARG A 66 6.47 4.06 5.77
CA ARG A 66 6.85 3.58 4.44
C ARG A 66 7.67 2.31 4.49
N GLU A 67 8.60 2.23 5.43
CA GLU A 67 9.44 1.04 5.57
C GLU A 67 8.63 -0.18 5.96
N VAL A 68 7.69 -0.01 6.88
CA VAL A 68 6.82 -1.11 7.30
C VAL A 68 6.02 -1.63 6.12
N LEU A 69 5.48 -0.71 5.32
CA LEU A 69 4.66 -1.08 4.17
C LEU A 69 5.49 -1.77 3.10
N ILE A 70 6.69 -1.26 2.83
CA ILE A 70 7.58 -1.87 1.84
C ILE A 70 8.06 -3.23 2.33
N ASN A 71 8.41 -3.36 3.60
CA ASN A 71 8.85 -4.63 4.15
C ASN A 71 7.74 -5.68 4.09
N GLY A 72 6.50 -5.26 4.38
CA GLY A 72 5.37 -6.17 4.27
C GLY A 72 5.17 -6.65 2.84
N TRP A 73 5.31 -5.75 1.89
CA TRP A 73 5.25 -6.10 0.47
C TRP A 73 6.36 -7.07 0.11
N ASP A 74 7.60 -6.76 0.49
CA ASP A 74 8.75 -7.57 0.14
C ASP A 74 8.67 -8.95 0.77
N ASN A 75 8.22 -9.03 2.02
CA ASN A 75 8.09 -10.31 2.70
C ASN A 75 7.09 -11.22 2.01
N PHE A 76 5.99 -10.66 1.53
CA PHE A 76 4.98 -11.46 0.86
C PHE A 76 5.35 -11.69 -0.61
N CYS A 77 5.66 -10.63 -1.34
CA CYS A 77 5.85 -10.69 -2.78
C CYS A 77 7.22 -11.22 -3.14
N GLY A 78 8.21 -11.03 -2.28
CA GLY A 78 9.55 -11.54 -2.52
C GLY A 78 9.58 -13.05 -2.65
N GLY A 79 8.71 -13.72 -1.88
CA GLY A 79 8.62 -15.17 -1.97
C GLY A 79 7.93 -15.66 -3.22
N ILE A 80 7.24 -14.77 -3.93
CA ILE A 80 6.53 -15.11 -5.17
C ILE A 80 7.34 -14.71 -6.38
N GLY A 81 7.81 -13.46 -6.39
CA GLY A 81 8.42 -12.88 -7.59
C GLY A 81 9.90 -13.13 -7.72
N SER A 82 10.57 -13.25 -6.60
CA SER A 82 12.01 -13.37 -6.66
C SER A 82 12.45 -14.73 -7.14
N LYS A 83 11.82 -15.47 -7.28
CA LYS A 83 12.27 -16.53 -7.75
C LYS A 83 12.24 -16.81 -8.98
N ASP A 84 11.81 -16.29 -9.21
CA ASP A 84 11.65 -16.45 -10.23
C ASP A 84 12.71 -16.43 -10.88
N TYR A 85 13.14 -16.28 -10.38
CA TYR A 85 13.99 -16.16 -10.67
C TYR A 85 14.86 -16.66 -10.46
N ASP A 86 15.02 -16.85 -10.04
CA ASP A 86 15.73 -17.16 -9.87
C ASP A 86 15.98 -17.61 -10.02
N GLY A 87 15.67 -17.67 -10.27
CA GLY A 87 15.91 -17.95 -10.63
C GLY A 87 16.21 -18.04 -10.82
#